data_a81dde09cac9ec0a195af5dcf673bcd4
#
_entry.id   a81dde09cac9ec0a195af5dcf673bcd4
#
_cell.length_a   1.000
_cell.length_b   1.000
_cell.length_c   1.000
_cell.angle_alpha   90.00
_cell.angle_beta   90.00
_cell.angle_gamma   90.00
#
_symmetry.space_group_name_H-M   'P 1'
#
loop_
_entity.id
_entity.type
_entity.pdbx_description
1 polymer ?
#
loop_
_entity_poly.entity_id
_entity_poly.type
_entity_poly.pdbx_seq_one_letter_code
_entity_poly.pdbx_strand_id
1 'polypeptide(L)'
;MCDESGASRTVAESQAERSEIIFPADANALGNLFGGRLMQFIDLVGAVAAFRHARAIVVSASMDHLDFVAPVHVGDLLILKASVNRAFRTSMEVGVKAMVENARDQTLRHVSSAYVTYVAVDREGRPVPVPGVVPETENQKRRYEDAARRRQLRAGESKRTRELRAVLGEGWHV
;
A
#
# COMPACT_ATOMS: atom_id res chain seq x y z
N MET A 1 22.86 14.11 7.11
CA MET A 1 24.00 13.30 6.62
C MET A 1 23.33 12.07 6.03
N CYS A 2 23.13 12.05 4.71
CA CYS A 2 22.51 10.91 4.02
C CYS A 2 23.59 9.84 3.89
N ASP A 3 23.30 8.66 4.43
CA ASP A 3 24.16 7.49 4.27
C ASP A 3 24.10 7.05 2.79
N GLU A 4 25.18 7.31 2.04
CA GLU A 4 25.36 6.89 0.64
C GLU A 4 25.72 5.39 0.51
N SER A 5 25.68 4.64 1.59
CA SER A 5 25.85 3.20 1.53
C SER A 5 24.58 2.58 0.96
N GLY A 6 24.70 1.83 -0.13
CA GLY A 6 23.63 1.01 -0.72
C GLY A 6 23.19 -0.13 0.19
N ALA A 7 22.94 0.17 1.46
CA ALA A 7 22.52 -0.78 2.49
C ALA A 7 21.11 -1.26 2.17
N SER A 8 20.98 -2.52 1.85
CA SER A 8 19.69 -3.19 1.76
C SER A 8 19.12 -3.39 3.17
N ARG A 9 17.79 -3.39 3.31
CA ARG A 9 17.05 -3.63 4.55
C ARG A 9 16.19 -4.86 4.43
N THR A 10 15.98 -5.54 5.54
CA THR A 10 15.08 -6.70 5.57
C THR A 10 13.63 -6.25 5.50
N VAL A 11 12.74 -7.14 5.07
CA VAL A 11 11.30 -6.88 5.08
C VAL A 11 10.81 -6.59 6.51
N ALA A 12 11.39 -7.27 7.50
CA ALA A 12 11.03 -7.12 8.91
C ALA A 12 11.21 -5.68 9.43
N GLU A 13 12.25 -4.97 8.99
CA GLU A 13 12.51 -3.59 9.39
C GLU A 13 11.44 -2.58 8.91
N SER A 14 10.69 -2.95 7.88
CA SER A 14 9.61 -2.13 7.34
C SER A 14 8.24 -2.44 7.94
N GLN A 15 8.07 -3.55 8.67
CA GLN A 15 6.76 -3.98 9.15
C GLN A 15 6.04 -2.92 9.97
N ALA A 16 4.76 -2.72 9.67
CA ALA A 16 3.86 -1.84 10.40
C ALA A 16 2.53 -2.55 10.61
N GLU A 17 1.92 -2.30 11.76
CA GLU A 17 0.61 -2.80 12.12
C GLU A 17 -0.24 -1.66 12.66
N ARG A 18 -1.53 -1.68 12.39
CA ARG A 18 -2.54 -0.77 12.92
C ARG A 18 -3.79 -1.57 13.24
N SER A 19 -4.38 -1.30 14.41
CA SER A 19 -5.66 -1.87 14.80
C SER A 19 -6.64 -0.75 15.11
N GLU A 20 -7.88 -0.86 14.62
CA GLU A 20 -8.94 0.13 14.77
C GLU A 20 -10.25 -0.55 15.12
N ILE A 21 -10.95 -0.05 16.13
CA ILE A 21 -12.35 -0.39 16.38
C ILE A 21 -13.20 0.47 15.45
N ILE A 22 -14.14 -0.15 14.75
CA ILE A 22 -15.00 0.56 13.82
C ILE A 22 -16.17 1.21 14.56
N PHE A 23 -16.25 2.53 14.50
CA PHE A 23 -17.30 3.32 15.10
C PHE A 23 -18.42 3.64 14.11
N PRO A 24 -19.64 4.04 14.58
CA PRO A 24 -20.72 4.45 13.70
C PRO A 24 -20.35 5.59 12.74
N ALA A 25 -19.43 6.48 13.13
CA ALA A 25 -18.94 7.57 12.28
C ALA A 25 -18.12 7.09 11.06
N ASP A 26 -17.60 5.86 11.11
CA ASP A 26 -16.83 5.26 10.01
C ASP A 26 -17.70 4.40 9.08
N ALA A 27 -19.00 4.30 9.37
CA ALA A 27 -19.91 3.38 8.70
C ALA A 27 -20.90 4.07 7.75
N ASN A 28 -21.27 3.34 6.71
CA ASN A 28 -22.35 3.72 5.80
C ASN A 28 -23.75 3.39 6.40
N ALA A 29 -24.82 3.72 5.68
CA ALA A 29 -26.20 3.51 6.13
C ALA A 29 -26.55 2.02 6.41
N LEU A 30 -25.76 1.08 5.92
CA LEU A 30 -25.91 -0.36 6.18
C LEU A 30 -25.11 -0.82 7.42
N GLY A 31 -24.45 0.08 8.13
CA GLY A 31 -23.59 -0.25 9.27
C GLY A 31 -22.24 -0.87 8.90
N ASN A 32 -21.84 -0.81 7.63
CA ASN A 32 -20.55 -1.29 7.15
C ASN A 32 -19.54 -0.15 7.01
N LEU A 33 -18.27 -0.43 7.29
CA LEU A 33 -17.18 0.51 7.09
C LEU A 33 -17.19 1.08 5.66
N PHE A 34 -17.09 2.40 5.52
CA PHE A 34 -16.90 3.04 4.22
C PHE A 34 -15.62 2.57 3.53
N GLY A 35 -15.73 2.24 2.25
CA GLY A 35 -14.57 1.85 1.44
C GLY A 35 -13.45 2.90 1.43
N GLY A 36 -13.79 4.17 1.30
CA GLY A 36 -12.84 5.28 1.38
C GLY A 36 -12.14 5.37 2.73
N ARG A 37 -12.82 4.99 3.83
CA ARG A 37 -12.22 4.96 5.16
C ARG A 37 -11.21 3.81 5.28
N LEU A 38 -11.54 2.63 4.74
CA LEU A 38 -10.58 1.52 4.67
C LEU A 38 -9.36 1.89 3.81
N MET A 39 -9.57 2.54 2.66
CA MET A 39 -8.46 3.04 1.82
C MET A 39 -7.55 4.01 2.58
N GLN A 40 -8.12 4.91 3.38
CA GLN A 40 -7.34 5.81 4.23
C GLN A 40 -6.50 5.05 5.26
N PHE A 41 -7.05 4.05 5.92
CA PHE A 41 -6.31 3.23 6.88
C PHE A 41 -5.19 2.44 6.21
N ILE A 42 -5.43 1.90 5.00
CA ILE A 42 -4.44 1.22 4.17
C ILE A 42 -3.29 2.16 3.81
N ASP A 43 -3.61 3.39 3.35
CA ASP A 43 -2.59 4.38 3.00
C ASP A 43 -1.75 4.76 4.22
N LEU A 44 -2.37 5.05 5.36
CA LEU A 44 -1.66 5.42 6.58
C LEU A 44 -0.69 4.33 7.07
N VAL A 45 -1.13 3.08 7.16
CA VAL A 45 -0.25 1.99 7.63
C VAL A 45 0.83 1.68 6.60
N GLY A 46 0.51 1.77 5.31
CA GLY A 46 1.47 1.61 4.21
C GLY A 46 2.54 2.70 4.20
N ALA A 47 2.15 3.96 4.45
CA ALA A 47 3.08 5.07 4.57
C ALA A 47 4.06 4.88 5.74
N VAL A 48 3.59 4.35 6.89
CA VAL A 48 4.48 4.00 8.02
C VAL A 48 5.51 2.95 7.61
N ALA A 49 5.09 1.90 6.90
CA ALA A 49 6.01 0.86 6.42
C ALA A 49 7.03 1.43 5.43
N ALA A 50 6.58 2.24 4.48
CA ALA A 50 7.44 2.91 3.50
C ALA A 50 8.44 3.87 4.17
N PHE A 51 7.99 4.68 5.13
CA PHE A 51 8.83 5.60 5.90
C PHE A 51 9.91 4.85 6.70
N ARG A 52 9.56 3.76 7.37
CA ARG A 52 10.52 2.92 8.11
C ARG A 52 11.61 2.38 7.21
N HIS A 53 11.26 1.99 5.98
CA HIS A 53 12.20 1.47 5.00
C HIS A 53 13.07 2.57 4.40
N ALA A 54 12.46 3.64 3.88
CA ALA A 54 13.17 4.71 3.16
C ALA A 54 13.96 5.64 4.07
N ARG A 55 13.53 5.83 5.33
CA ARG A 55 14.03 6.86 6.25
C ARG A 55 14.00 8.27 5.64
N ALA A 56 13.03 8.51 4.78
CA ALA A 56 12.78 9.77 4.09
C ALA A 56 11.28 10.06 4.07
N ILE A 57 10.89 11.27 3.67
CA ILE A 57 9.48 11.60 3.39
C ILE A 57 9.01 10.69 2.27
N VAL A 58 7.79 10.16 2.40
CA VAL A 58 7.18 9.30 1.38
C VAL A 58 5.82 9.85 0.97
N VAL A 59 5.51 9.72 -0.31
CA VAL A 59 4.20 10.08 -0.88
C VAL A 59 3.60 8.89 -1.61
N SER A 60 2.31 8.65 -1.44
CA SER A 60 1.58 7.64 -2.20
C SER A 60 1.43 8.09 -3.65
N ALA A 61 1.86 7.25 -4.59
CA ALA A 61 1.83 7.53 -6.03
C ALA A 61 0.74 6.75 -6.76
N SER A 62 0.44 5.54 -6.34
CA SER A 62 -0.63 4.71 -6.87
C SER A 62 -1.06 3.66 -5.86
N MET A 63 -2.33 3.31 -5.89
CA MET A 63 -2.87 2.13 -5.23
C MET A 63 -3.40 1.21 -6.32
N ASP A 64 -2.95 -0.03 -6.30
CA ASP A 64 -3.43 -1.03 -7.24
C ASP A 64 -4.85 -1.47 -6.88
N HIS A 65 -5.39 -2.35 -7.69
CA HIS A 65 -6.72 -2.91 -7.49
C HIS A 65 -6.99 -3.31 -6.03
N LEU A 66 -8.10 -2.82 -5.50
CA LEU A 66 -8.52 -3.06 -4.12
C LEU A 66 -9.87 -3.75 -4.14
N ASP A 67 -9.90 -5.02 -3.75
CA ASP A 67 -11.13 -5.79 -3.60
C ASP A 67 -11.57 -5.86 -2.15
N PHE A 68 -12.85 -5.62 -1.93
CA PHE A 68 -13.50 -5.85 -0.64
C PHE A 68 -14.14 -7.25 -0.66
N VAL A 69 -13.48 -8.21 -0.06
CA VAL A 69 -13.95 -9.62 -0.08
C VAL A 69 -14.88 -9.96 1.07
N ALA A 70 -14.95 -9.09 2.09
CA ALA A 70 -15.86 -9.24 3.22
C ALA A 70 -16.23 -7.87 3.80
N PRO A 71 -17.48 -7.70 4.31
CA PRO A 71 -17.87 -6.48 5.01
C PRO A 71 -17.14 -6.35 6.36
N VAL A 72 -17.00 -5.11 6.82
CA VAL A 72 -16.51 -4.77 8.17
C VAL A 72 -17.62 -3.98 8.85
N HIS A 73 -18.07 -4.44 10.02
CA HIS A 73 -19.22 -3.85 10.71
C HIS A 73 -18.78 -2.93 11.85
N VAL A 74 -19.72 -2.07 12.26
CA VAL A 74 -19.55 -1.30 13.51
C VAL A 74 -19.33 -2.27 14.68
N GLY A 75 -18.29 -2.00 15.48
CA GLY A 75 -17.89 -2.83 16.61
C GLY A 75 -16.86 -3.90 16.28
N ASP A 76 -16.58 -4.17 15.01
CA ASP A 76 -15.48 -5.06 14.62
C ASP A 76 -14.13 -4.41 14.89
N LEU A 77 -13.10 -5.24 15.16
CA LEU A 77 -11.70 -4.83 15.23
C LEU A 77 -11.02 -5.06 13.88
N LEU A 78 -10.73 -3.96 13.18
CA LEU A 78 -9.96 -3.99 11.93
C LEU A 78 -8.46 -4.02 12.25
N ILE A 79 -7.75 -5.01 11.69
CA ILE A 79 -6.31 -5.19 11.84
C ILE A 79 -5.65 -5.07 10.46
N LEU A 80 -4.74 -4.11 10.31
CA LEU A 80 -3.99 -3.89 9.09
C LEU A 80 -2.52 -4.20 9.33
N LYS A 81 -1.92 -5.00 8.44
CA LYS A 81 -0.48 -5.32 8.47
C LYS A 81 0.15 -4.92 7.15
N ALA A 82 1.24 -4.16 7.23
CA ALA A 82 1.95 -3.64 6.07
C ALA A 82 3.43 -4.00 6.12
N SER A 83 4.03 -4.21 4.96
CA SER A 83 5.48 -4.35 4.78
C SER A 83 5.89 -4.00 3.35
N VAL A 84 7.15 -3.58 3.16
CA VAL A 84 7.69 -3.35 1.83
C VAL A 84 7.91 -4.69 1.14
N ASN A 85 7.29 -4.88 -0.02
CA ASN A 85 7.46 -6.06 -0.87
C ASN A 85 8.72 -5.93 -1.73
N ARG A 86 8.95 -4.75 -2.33
CA ARG A 86 10.09 -4.47 -3.21
C ARG A 86 10.40 -2.98 -3.27
N ALA A 87 11.68 -2.65 -3.22
CA ALA A 87 12.19 -1.33 -3.54
C ALA A 87 12.66 -1.27 -5.00
N PHE A 88 12.54 -0.08 -5.58
CA PHE A 88 13.07 0.31 -6.89
C PHE A 88 14.03 1.49 -6.69
N ARG A 89 14.36 2.24 -7.73
CA ARG A 89 15.35 3.32 -7.59
C ARG A 89 14.93 4.41 -6.58
N THR A 90 13.72 4.93 -6.68
CA THR A 90 13.19 6.04 -5.85
C THR A 90 11.81 5.74 -5.27
N SER A 91 11.31 4.53 -5.48
CA SER A 91 9.97 4.12 -5.07
C SER A 91 10.00 2.71 -4.50
N MET A 92 8.94 2.35 -3.78
CA MET A 92 8.76 1.02 -3.24
C MET A 92 7.30 0.61 -3.31
N GLU A 93 7.06 -0.68 -3.48
CA GLU A 93 5.73 -1.27 -3.34
C GLU A 93 5.57 -1.78 -1.91
N VAL A 94 4.52 -1.35 -1.25
CA VAL A 94 4.10 -1.83 0.06
C VAL A 94 2.87 -2.71 -0.11
N GLY A 95 2.92 -3.93 0.42
CA GLY A 95 1.75 -4.77 0.56
C GLY A 95 1.05 -4.52 1.88
N VAL A 96 -0.26 -4.34 1.83
CA VAL A 96 -1.12 -4.18 3.02
C VAL A 96 -2.16 -5.27 3.03
N LYS A 97 -2.29 -5.98 4.14
CA LYS A 97 -3.34 -6.97 4.40
C LYS A 97 -4.26 -6.44 5.48
N ALA A 98 -5.55 -6.35 5.16
CA ALA A 98 -6.60 -5.99 6.09
C ALA A 98 -7.38 -7.23 6.52
N MET A 99 -7.54 -7.41 7.82
CA MET A 99 -8.28 -8.48 8.47
C MET A 99 -9.25 -7.87 9.47
N VAL A 100 -10.31 -8.59 9.77
CA VAL A 100 -11.26 -8.24 10.82
C VAL A 100 -11.31 -9.35 11.84
N GLU A 101 -11.20 -8.97 13.09
CA GLU A 101 -11.53 -9.81 14.23
C GLU A 101 -12.95 -9.42 14.72
N ASN A 102 -13.86 -10.36 14.70
CA ASN A 102 -15.22 -10.14 15.21
C ASN A 102 -15.21 -10.22 16.73
N ALA A 103 -15.74 -9.17 17.38
CA ALA A 103 -15.73 -9.07 18.85
C ALA A 103 -16.58 -10.14 19.57
N ARG A 104 -17.54 -10.78 18.87
CA ARG A 104 -18.46 -11.75 19.48
C ARG A 104 -17.92 -13.17 19.49
N ASP A 105 -17.35 -13.61 18.35
CA ASP A 105 -16.90 -15.00 18.15
C ASP A 105 -15.39 -15.12 17.97
N GLN A 106 -14.65 -14.00 18.03
CA GLN A 106 -13.21 -13.91 17.87
C GLN A 106 -12.69 -14.50 16.54
N THR A 107 -13.56 -14.64 15.55
CA THR A 107 -13.16 -15.10 14.23
C THR A 107 -12.35 -14.04 13.51
N LEU A 108 -11.23 -14.45 12.90
CA LEU A 108 -10.37 -13.60 12.10
C LEU A 108 -10.67 -13.83 10.62
N ARG A 109 -11.16 -12.80 9.92
CA ARG A 109 -11.51 -12.86 8.50
C ARG A 109 -10.64 -11.93 7.67
N HIS A 110 -10.22 -12.37 6.48
CA HIS A 110 -9.59 -11.51 5.48
C HIS A 110 -10.64 -10.59 4.85
N VAL A 111 -10.33 -9.29 4.80
CA VAL A 111 -11.20 -8.24 4.25
C VAL A 111 -10.69 -7.74 2.92
N SER A 112 -9.39 -7.47 2.85
CA SER A 112 -8.78 -6.90 1.64
C SER A 112 -7.27 -7.11 1.64
N SER A 113 -6.69 -7.10 0.44
CA SER A 113 -5.26 -6.93 0.23
C SER A 113 -5.04 -5.83 -0.78
N ALA A 114 -4.13 -4.91 -0.47
CA ALA A 114 -3.78 -3.80 -1.33
C ALA A 114 -2.27 -3.75 -1.58
N TYR A 115 -1.90 -3.20 -2.74
CA TYR A 115 -0.51 -2.88 -3.06
C TYR A 115 -0.44 -1.39 -3.39
N VAL A 116 0.34 -0.68 -2.58
CA VAL A 116 0.49 0.77 -2.71
C VAL A 116 1.92 1.10 -3.11
N THR A 117 2.09 1.93 -4.13
CA THR A 117 3.40 2.44 -4.52
C THR A 117 3.67 3.76 -3.83
N TYR A 118 4.75 3.82 -3.06
CA TYR A 118 5.26 5.03 -2.43
C TYR A 118 6.53 5.50 -3.13
N VAL A 119 6.68 6.81 -3.25
CA VAL A 119 7.90 7.47 -3.74
C VAL A 119 8.55 8.19 -2.57
N ALA A 120 9.84 7.95 -2.36
CA ALA A 120 10.61 8.71 -1.38
C ALA A 120 11.02 10.06 -1.99
N VAL A 121 10.86 11.13 -1.22
CA VAL A 121 11.14 12.50 -1.67
C VAL A 121 11.96 13.28 -0.62
N ASP A 122 12.70 14.29 -1.08
CA ASP A 122 13.34 15.29 -0.22
C ASP A 122 12.32 16.35 0.24
N ARG A 123 12.81 17.37 0.96
CA ARG A 123 11.99 18.48 1.45
C ARG A 123 11.40 19.35 0.34
N GLU A 124 12.02 19.34 -0.83
CA GLU A 124 11.59 20.05 -2.02
C GLU A 124 10.67 19.20 -2.91
N GLY A 125 10.31 17.97 -2.48
CA GLY A 125 9.42 17.07 -3.21
C GLY A 125 10.10 16.30 -4.35
N ARG A 126 11.44 16.34 -4.46
CA ARG A 126 12.18 15.64 -5.53
C ARG A 126 12.43 14.18 -5.12
N PRO A 127 12.24 13.20 -6.04
CA PRO A 127 12.47 11.80 -5.74
C PRO A 127 13.93 11.50 -5.35
N VAL A 128 14.09 10.78 -4.22
CA VAL A 128 15.41 10.35 -3.70
C VAL A 128 15.55 8.82 -3.75
N PRO A 129 16.78 8.29 -3.85
CA PRO A 129 17.02 6.85 -3.82
C PRO A 129 16.54 6.21 -2.51
N VAL A 130 16.10 4.95 -2.61
CA VAL A 130 15.68 4.14 -1.46
C VAL A 130 16.58 2.90 -1.33
N PRO A 131 16.82 2.40 -0.10
CA PRO A 131 17.53 1.15 0.12
C PRO A 131 16.88 -0.03 -0.58
N GLY A 132 17.66 -1.05 -0.98
CA GLY A 132 17.13 -2.31 -1.48
C GLY A 132 16.36 -3.09 -0.40
N VAL A 133 15.54 -4.06 -0.81
CA VAL A 133 14.83 -4.98 0.09
C VAL A 133 15.47 -6.35 0.02
N VAL A 134 15.74 -6.96 1.19
CA VAL A 134 16.18 -8.35 1.30
C VAL A 134 15.01 -9.22 1.76
N PRO A 135 14.43 -10.04 0.88
CA PRO A 135 13.42 -11.01 1.27
C PRO A 135 14.09 -12.23 1.91
N GLU A 136 13.66 -12.60 3.12
CA GLU A 136 14.27 -13.68 3.91
C GLU A 136 13.46 -15.00 3.81
N THR A 137 12.13 -14.91 3.74
CA THR A 137 11.24 -16.09 3.68
C THR A 137 10.74 -16.34 2.26
N GLU A 138 10.31 -17.57 1.96
CA GLU A 138 9.73 -17.92 0.66
C GLU A 138 8.51 -17.07 0.31
N ASN A 139 7.67 -16.74 1.29
CA ASN A 139 6.54 -15.82 1.08
C ASN A 139 6.99 -14.39 0.72
N GLN A 140 8.09 -13.93 1.32
CA GLN A 140 8.65 -12.62 1.01
C GLN A 140 9.28 -12.63 -0.39
N LYS A 141 10.02 -13.68 -0.78
CA LYS A 141 10.60 -13.85 -2.12
C LYS A 141 9.50 -13.84 -3.19
N ARG A 142 8.45 -14.62 -3.00
CA ARG A 142 7.29 -14.62 -3.91
C ARG A 142 6.69 -13.22 -4.06
N ARG A 143 6.41 -12.50 -2.94
CA ARG A 143 5.87 -11.13 -2.99
C ARG A 143 6.81 -10.15 -3.67
N TYR A 144 8.11 -10.31 -3.48
CA TYR A 144 9.14 -9.51 -4.12
C TYR A 144 9.12 -9.65 -5.64
N GLU A 145 9.00 -10.87 -6.15
CA GLU A 145 8.88 -11.14 -7.59
C GLU A 145 7.55 -10.66 -8.18
N ASP A 146 6.44 -10.92 -7.47
CA ASP A 146 5.11 -10.47 -7.88
C ASP A 146 5.03 -8.93 -7.96
N ALA A 147 5.71 -8.21 -7.07
CA ALA A 147 5.81 -6.75 -7.12
C ALA A 147 6.48 -6.25 -8.42
N ALA A 148 7.51 -6.96 -8.91
CA ALA A 148 8.11 -6.63 -10.20
C ALA A 148 7.14 -6.81 -11.36
N ARG A 149 6.36 -7.90 -11.36
CA ARG A 149 5.34 -8.18 -12.38
C ARG A 149 4.25 -7.10 -12.38
N ARG A 150 3.73 -6.75 -11.19
CA ARG A 150 2.73 -5.68 -11.07
C ARG A 150 3.25 -4.34 -11.60
N ARG A 151 4.51 -3.98 -11.31
CA ARG A 151 5.13 -2.78 -11.86
C ARG A 151 5.18 -2.79 -13.38
N GLN A 152 5.52 -3.91 -14.00
CA GLN A 152 5.56 -4.04 -15.47
C GLN A 152 4.16 -3.85 -16.08
N LEU A 153 3.14 -4.45 -15.49
CA LEU A 153 1.75 -4.28 -15.92
C LEU A 153 1.31 -2.82 -15.84
N ARG A 154 1.53 -2.14 -14.71
CA ARG A 154 1.23 -0.70 -14.54
C ARG A 154 1.93 0.17 -15.58
N ALA A 155 3.20 -0.12 -15.89
CA ALA A 155 3.94 0.63 -16.90
C ALA A 155 3.32 0.46 -18.30
N GLY A 156 2.88 -0.74 -18.64
CA GLY A 156 2.16 -1.04 -19.87
C GLY A 156 0.82 -0.32 -19.97
N GLU A 157 0.02 -0.34 -18.91
CA GLU A 157 -1.27 0.36 -18.84
C GLU A 157 -1.11 1.88 -18.94
N SER A 158 -0.15 2.46 -18.22
CA SER A 158 0.15 3.90 -18.30
C SER A 158 0.56 4.33 -19.71
N LYS A 159 1.36 3.52 -20.41
CA LYS A 159 1.73 3.77 -21.81
C LYS A 159 0.51 3.73 -22.71
N ARG A 160 -0.30 2.69 -22.61
CA ARG A 160 -1.54 2.52 -23.40
C ARG A 160 -2.52 3.67 -23.17
N THR A 161 -2.68 4.11 -21.91
CA THR A 161 -3.56 5.25 -21.58
C THR A 161 -3.05 6.55 -22.19
N ARG A 162 -1.72 6.79 -22.20
CA ARG A 162 -1.13 7.96 -22.86
C ARG A 162 -1.35 7.93 -24.38
N GLU A 163 -1.14 6.78 -24.98
CA GLU A 163 -1.36 6.59 -26.43
C GLU A 163 -2.83 6.83 -26.81
N LEU A 164 -3.78 6.30 -26.02
CA LEU A 164 -5.20 6.54 -26.23
C LEU A 164 -5.58 8.03 -26.08
N ARG A 165 -5.05 8.72 -25.07
CA ARG A 165 -5.26 10.17 -24.89
C ARG A 165 -4.69 10.98 -26.05
N ALA A 166 -3.53 10.60 -26.59
CA ALA A 166 -2.95 11.25 -27.75
C ALA A 166 -3.79 11.08 -29.01
N VAL A 167 -4.48 9.94 -29.17
CA VAL A 167 -5.35 9.64 -30.31
C VAL A 167 -6.73 10.28 -30.17
N LEU A 168 -7.30 10.31 -28.97
CA LEU A 168 -8.67 10.79 -28.71
C LEU A 168 -8.77 12.30 -28.53
N GLY A 169 -7.63 13.01 -28.42
CA GLY A 169 -7.61 14.44 -28.11
C GLY A 169 -8.04 14.75 -26.67
N GLU A 170 -7.83 15.99 -26.19
CA GLU A 170 -8.14 16.43 -24.82
C GLU A 170 -9.65 16.62 -24.55
N GLY A 171 -10.48 15.74 -25.05
CA GLY A 171 -11.95 15.88 -25.00
C GLY A 171 -12.63 15.40 -23.70
N TRP A 172 -11.91 15.04 -22.66
CA TRP A 172 -12.48 14.62 -21.36
C TRP A 172 -12.27 15.71 -20.31
N HIS A 173 -13.14 16.72 -20.34
CA HIS A 173 -13.39 17.57 -19.18
C HIS A 173 -14.51 16.90 -18.36
N VAL A 174 -14.19 16.34 -17.21
CA VAL A 174 -15.15 15.98 -16.17
C VAL A 174 -15.36 17.21 -15.33
#